data_ca56c576e0ba3fe18d4f964182cc11ba
#
_entry.id   ca56c576e0ba3fe18d4f964182cc11ba
#
_cell.length_a   1.000
_cell.length_b   1.000
_cell.length_c   1.000
_cell.angle_alpha   90.00
_cell.angle_beta   90.00
_cell.angle_gamma   90.00
#
_symmetry.space_group_name_H-M   'P 1'
#
loop_
_entity.id
_entity.type
_entity.pdbx_description
1 polymer ?
#
loop_
_entity_poly.entity_id
_entity_poly.type
_entity_poly.pdbx_seq_one_letter_code
_entity_poly.pdbx_strand_id
1 'polypeptide(L)'
;MSRSRIRVAAYVIRWRAVPELLVFDHVGMPQAGTQVPAGGVRPGEGLERAVLREVAEETGLLTASVVRRIAVEDKPHPDTRQPRRTTYFHLRAPATTEDAWHHTVRGDGGDAGLVFACRFLSLPLGWPLADGQDAWLGHVDPRWATVTGGTPHRD
;
A
#
# COMPACT_ATOMS: atom_id res chain seq x y z
N MET A 1 -29.24 -1.04 4.61
CA MET A 1 -28.06 -0.22 4.30
C MET A 1 -26.80 -1.01 4.57
N SER A 2 -25.93 -1.11 3.57
CA SER A 2 -24.64 -1.76 3.74
C SER A 2 -23.71 -0.86 4.55
N ARG A 3 -23.08 -1.42 5.57
CA ARG A 3 -22.03 -0.71 6.29
C ARG A 3 -20.76 -0.67 5.45
N SER A 4 -20.02 0.43 5.51
CA SER A 4 -18.71 0.53 4.90
C SER A 4 -17.75 -0.45 5.55
N ARG A 5 -16.98 -1.17 4.76
CA ARG A 5 -15.86 -1.96 5.25
C ARG A 5 -14.75 -1.00 5.66
N ILE A 6 -14.30 -1.12 6.89
CA ILE A 6 -13.21 -0.28 7.39
C ILE A 6 -11.87 -0.90 7.03
N ARG A 7 -11.02 -0.12 6.39
CA ARG A 7 -9.72 -0.56 5.87
C ARG A 7 -8.62 0.45 6.19
N VAL A 8 -7.38 -0.01 6.09
CA VAL A 8 -6.18 0.82 6.17
C VAL A 8 -5.32 0.57 4.95
N ALA A 9 -4.50 1.56 4.59
CA ALA A 9 -3.51 1.45 3.53
C ALA A 9 -2.23 2.15 3.96
N ALA A 10 -1.08 1.64 3.53
CA ALA A 10 0.21 2.11 4.00
C ALA A 10 1.06 2.66 2.86
N TYR A 11 1.48 3.92 2.97
CA TYR A 11 2.60 4.45 2.21
C TYR A 11 3.85 4.28 3.06
N VAL A 12 4.58 3.19 2.84
CA VAL A 12 5.83 2.91 3.54
C VAL A 12 6.97 3.52 2.76
N ILE A 13 7.60 4.53 3.33
CA ILE A 13 8.63 5.31 2.66
C ILE A 13 10.00 4.97 3.23
N ARG A 14 10.94 4.67 2.33
CA ARG A 14 12.35 4.51 2.65
C ARG A 14 13.11 5.68 2.05
N TRP A 15 13.89 6.38 2.85
CA TRP A 15 14.73 7.47 2.36
C TRP A 15 16.15 6.98 2.12
N ARG A 16 16.60 7.14 0.87
CA ARG A 16 18.01 7.00 0.48
C ARG A 16 18.41 8.28 -0.26
N ALA A 17 18.97 8.18 -1.48
CA ALA A 17 19.20 9.37 -2.29
C ALA A 17 17.89 10.09 -2.61
N VAL A 18 16.81 9.35 -2.76
CA VAL A 18 15.45 9.86 -3.02
C VAL A 18 14.46 9.09 -2.13
N PRO A 19 13.24 9.65 -1.91
CA PRO A 19 12.18 8.90 -1.23
C PRO A 19 11.70 7.76 -2.13
N GLU A 20 11.46 6.61 -1.53
CA GLU A 20 11.05 5.39 -2.23
C GLU A 20 9.85 4.78 -1.53
N LEU A 21 8.86 4.34 -2.33
CA LEU A 21 7.60 3.76 -1.86
C LEU A 21 7.65 2.25 -1.96
N LEU A 22 7.30 1.56 -0.87
CA LEU A 22 7.13 0.11 -0.86
C LEU A 22 5.87 -0.28 -1.62
N VAL A 23 6.04 -1.12 -2.62
CA VAL A 23 4.95 -1.68 -3.41
C VAL A 23 5.15 -3.19 -3.57
N PHE A 24 4.10 -3.88 -4.03
CA PHE A 24 4.21 -5.29 -4.36
C PHE A 24 3.34 -5.64 -5.56
N ASP A 25 3.75 -6.69 -6.26
CA ASP A 25 2.98 -7.33 -7.32
C ASP A 25 2.61 -8.74 -6.90
N HIS A 26 1.46 -9.23 -7.35
CA HIS A 26 1.06 -10.62 -7.15
C HIS A 26 1.84 -11.50 -8.12
N VAL A 27 2.67 -12.40 -7.61
CA VAL A 27 3.41 -13.35 -8.46
C VAL A 27 2.41 -14.23 -9.19
N GLY A 28 2.54 -14.27 -10.53
CA GLY A 28 1.64 -15.06 -11.38
C GLY A 28 0.30 -14.42 -11.68
N MET A 29 0.04 -13.19 -11.19
CA MET A 29 -1.21 -12.47 -11.44
C MET A 29 -0.93 -11.02 -11.82
N PRO A 30 -0.29 -10.76 -12.98
CA PRO A 30 0.06 -9.39 -13.37
C PRO A 30 -1.15 -8.47 -13.52
N GLN A 31 -2.33 -9.02 -13.81
CA GLN A 31 -3.58 -8.25 -13.92
C GLN A 31 -4.02 -7.62 -12.59
N ALA A 32 -3.52 -8.11 -11.46
CA ALA A 32 -3.84 -7.50 -10.17
C ALA A 32 -3.21 -6.10 -10.01
N GLY A 33 -2.17 -5.81 -10.80
CA GLY A 33 -1.49 -4.53 -10.77
C GLY A 33 -0.57 -4.35 -9.56
N THR A 34 0.18 -3.25 -9.57
CA THR A 34 1.08 -2.90 -8.48
C THR A 34 0.31 -2.21 -7.37
N GLN A 35 0.55 -2.61 -6.13
CA GLN A 35 -0.23 -2.18 -4.97
C GLN A 35 0.66 -1.77 -3.80
N VAL A 36 0.06 -1.00 -2.88
CA VAL A 36 0.63 -0.76 -1.54
C VAL A 36 -0.05 -1.70 -0.53
N PRO A 37 0.58 -1.98 0.62
CA PRO A 37 -0.07 -2.79 1.66
C PRO A 37 -1.38 -2.15 2.11
N ALA A 38 -2.44 -2.96 2.15
CA ALA A 38 -3.77 -2.51 2.54
C ALA A 38 -4.61 -3.71 2.97
N GLY A 39 -5.61 -3.46 3.81
CA GLY A 39 -6.53 -4.52 4.21
C GLY A 39 -7.54 -4.09 5.25
N GLY A 40 -8.40 -5.01 5.65
CA GLY A 40 -9.47 -4.78 6.58
C GLY A 40 -9.01 -4.65 8.02
N VAL A 41 -9.69 -3.80 8.78
CA VAL A 41 -9.48 -3.64 10.22
C VAL A 41 -10.32 -4.70 10.93
N ARG A 42 -9.73 -5.36 11.92
CA ARG A 42 -10.43 -6.38 12.72
C ARG A 42 -11.29 -5.72 13.79
N PRO A 43 -12.36 -6.39 14.25
CA PRO A 43 -13.18 -5.85 15.34
C PRO A 43 -12.32 -5.51 16.57
N GLY A 44 -12.48 -4.29 17.08
CA GLY A 44 -11.74 -3.82 18.26
C GLY A 44 -10.29 -3.45 18.02
N GLU A 45 -9.80 -3.58 16.78
CA GLU A 45 -8.41 -3.23 16.44
C GLU A 45 -8.30 -1.74 16.15
N GLY A 46 -7.27 -1.09 16.72
CA GLY A 46 -6.95 0.30 16.37
C GLY A 46 -6.37 0.41 14.96
N LEU A 47 -6.57 1.56 14.31
CA LEU A 47 -6.16 1.75 12.92
C LEU A 47 -4.64 1.64 12.74
N GLU A 48 -3.84 2.21 13.66
CA GLU A 48 -2.38 2.12 13.57
C GLU A 48 -1.89 0.68 13.72
N ARG A 49 -2.50 -0.08 14.64
CA ARG A 49 -2.17 -1.50 14.80
C ARG A 49 -2.54 -2.28 13.55
N ALA A 50 -3.69 -1.98 12.96
CA ALA A 50 -4.16 -2.64 11.75
C ALA A 50 -3.20 -2.40 10.58
N VAL A 51 -2.74 -1.16 10.38
CA VAL A 51 -1.85 -0.85 9.26
C VAL A 51 -0.49 -1.53 9.42
N LEU A 52 0.06 -1.59 10.64
CA LEU A 52 1.30 -2.30 10.90
C LEU A 52 1.14 -3.81 10.67
N ARG A 53 0.00 -4.37 11.09
CA ARG A 53 -0.30 -5.78 10.86
C ARG A 53 -0.39 -6.10 9.37
N GLU A 54 -1.08 -5.27 8.58
CA GLU A 54 -1.21 -5.49 7.15
C GLU A 54 0.15 -5.42 6.44
N VAL A 55 1.01 -4.47 6.81
CA VAL A 55 2.37 -4.39 6.28
C VAL A 55 3.14 -5.67 6.58
N ALA A 56 3.07 -6.16 7.82
CA ALA A 56 3.75 -7.38 8.23
C ALA A 56 3.21 -8.62 7.50
N GLU A 57 1.89 -8.76 7.40
CA GLU A 57 1.25 -9.90 6.75
C GLU A 57 1.54 -9.96 5.25
N GLU A 58 1.51 -8.83 4.57
CA GLU A 58 1.63 -8.77 3.11
C GLU A 58 3.07 -8.66 2.61
N THR A 59 3.97 -8.06 3.38
CA THR A 59 5.35 -7.84 2.95
C THR A 59 6.41 -8.46 3.85
N GLY A 60 6.04 -8.91 5.04
CA GLY A 60 6.98 -9.43 6.02
C GLY A 60 7.79 -8.36 6.74
N LEU A 61 7.60 -7.08 6.43
CA LEU A 61 8.36 -6.00 7.04
C LEU A 61 7.85 -5.73 8.47
N LEU A 62 8.74 -5.93 9.45
CA LEU A 62 8.43 -5.77 10.87
C LEU A 62 9.03 -4.48 11.47
N THR A 63 9.82 -3.75 10.70
CA THR A 63 10.61 -2.61 11.16
C THR A 63 10.00 -1.26 10.75
N ALA A 64 8.83 -1.28 10.09
CA ALA A 64 8.14 -0.05 9.73
C ALA A 64 7.53 0.61 10.96
N SER A 65 7.55 1.94 10.98
CA SER A 65 6.94 2.74 12.05
C SER A 65 5.95 3.74 11.47
N VAL A 66 4.87 4.00 12.20
CA VAL A 66 3.84 4.96 11.77
C VAL A 66 4.35 6.38 11.99
N VAL A 67 4.29 7.21 10.93
CA VAL A 67 4.62 8.63 11.03
C VAL A 67 3.35 9.43 11.30
N ARG A 68 2.31 9.26 10.45
CA ARG A 68 1.03 9.95 10.64
C ARG A 68 -0.06 9.41 9.72
N ARG A 69 -1.29 9.76 10.06
CA ARG A 69 -2.44 9.57 9.19
C ARG A 69 -2.42 10.64 8.09
N ILE A 70 -2.77 10.23 6.86
CA ILE A 70 -2.74 11.11 5.69
C ILE A 70 -4.14 11.54 5.29
N ALA A 71 -5.05 10.59 5.10
CA ALA A 71 -6.36 10.83 4.52
C ALA A 71 -7.31 9.70 4.81
N VAL A 72 -8.60 9.98 4.71
CA VAL A 72 -9.66 8.98 4.76
C VAL A 72 -10.40 9.04 3.44
N GLU A 73 -10.54 7.90 2.78
CA GLU A 73 -11.17 7.79 1.47
C GLU A 73 -12.40 6.91 1.54
N ASP A 74 -13.55 7.44 1.14
CA ASP A 74 -14.76 6.66 0.93
C ASP A 74 -14.85 6.32 -0.55
N LYS A 75 -14.63 5.03 -0.88
CA LYS A 75 -14.59 4.56 -2.25
C LYS A 75 -15.03 3.10 -2.30
N PRO A 76 -16.05 2.75 -3.09
CA PRO A 76 -16.51 1.37 -3.16
C PRO A 76 -15.45 0.45 -3.76
N HIS A 77 -15.53 -0.84 -3.42
CA HIS A 77 -14.70 -1.86 -4.04
C HIS A 77 -14.91 -1.81 -5.56
N PRO A 78 -13.83 -1.84 -6.38
CA PRO A 78 -13.97 -1.69 -7.83
C PRO A 78 -14.80 -2.77 -8.49
N ASP A 79 -14.80 -4.00 -7.95
CA ASP A 79 -15.51 -5.13 -8.55
C ASP A 79 -16.87 -5.38 -7.89
N THR A 80 -16.90 -5.49 -6.55
CA THR A 80 -18.13 -5.84 -5.82
C THR A 80 -19.03 -4.64 -5.54
N ARG A 81 -18.49 -3.42 -5.65
CA ARG A 81 -19.17 -2.16 -5.34
C ARG A 81 -19.54 -2.01 -3.86
N GLN A 82 -19.05 -2.90 -3.00
CA GLN A 82 -19.26 -2.77 -1.55
C GLN A 82 -18.63 -1.47 -1.03
N PRO A 83 -19.37 -0.68 -0.23
CA PRO A 83 -18.80 0.54 0.36
C PRO A 83 -17.57 0.23 1.20
N ARG A 84 -16.53 1.07 1.08
CA ARG A 84 -15.30 0.96 1.84
C ARG A 84 -14.90 2.33 2.34
N ARG A 85 -14.35 2.37 3.56
CA ARG A 85 -13.68 3.54 4.11
C ARG A 85 -12.25 3.15 4.44
N THR A 86 -11.29 3.71 3.73
CA THR A 86 -9.86 3.40 3.88
C THR A 86 -9.14 4.59 4.48
N THR A 87 -8.44 4.38 5.58
CA THR A 87 -7.54 5.37 6.15
C THR A 87 -6.12 5.09 5.66
N TYR A 88 -5.51 6.08 5.02
CA TYR A 88 -4.14 6.01 4.51
C TYR A 88 -3.17 6.55 5.55
N PHE A 89 -2.07 5.84 5.74
CA PHE A 89 -1.00 6.21 6.68
C PHE A 89 0.33 6.36 5.97
N HIS A 90 1.12 7.33 6.44
CA HIS A 90 2.54 7.42 6.10
C HIS A 90 3.33 6.64 7.15
N LEU A 91 4.12 5.67 6.69
CA LEU A 91 5.02 4.88 7.51
C LEU A 91 6.45 5.08 7.02
N ARG A 92 7.40 4.82 7.91
CA ARG A 92 8.82 4.87 7.58
C ARG A 92 9.43 3.48 7.69
N ALA A 93 10.23 3.10 6.69
CA ALA A 93 11.09 1.93 6.74
C ALA A 93 12.55 2.37 6.91
N PRO A 94 13.39 1.56 7.61
CA PRO A 94 14.81 1.84 7.70
C PRO A 94 15.48 1.92 6.32
N ALA A 95 16.46 2.81 6.17
CA ALA A 95 17.23 2.93 4.93
C ALA A 95 17.95 1.63 4.55
N THR A 96 18.20 0.76 5.52
CA THR A 96 18.86 -0.54 5.34
C THR A 96 17.93 -1.65 4.88
N THR A 97 16.63 -1.38 4.74
CA THR A 97 15.66 -2.37 4.23
C THR A 97 16.09 -2.81 2.83
N GLU A 98 15.96 -4.11 2.53
CA GLU A 98 16.32 -4.67 1.24
C GLU A 98 15.57 -4.00 0.10
N ASP A 99 16.16 -3.99 -1.10
CA ASP A 99 15.56 -3.34 -2.27
C ASP A 99 14.37 -4.12 -2.83
N ALA A 100 14.41 -5.46 -2.75
CA ALA A 100 13.37 -6.32 -3.28
C ALA A 100 13.43 -7.69 -2.62
N TRP A 101 12.25 -8.31 -2.45
CA TRP A 101 12.14 -9.67 -1.90
C TRP A 101 10.78 -10.26 -2.24
N HIS A 102 10.65 -11.58 -2.09
CA HIS A 102 9.37 -12.27 -2.18
C HIS A 102 8.88 -12.60 -0.78
N HIS A 103 7.58 -12.50 -0.57
CA HIS A 103 6.96 -12.82 0.70
C HIS A 103 5.68 -13.62 0.48
N THR A 104 5.53 -14.72 1.22
CA THR A 104 4.28 -15.48 1.24
C THR A 104 3.34 -14.80 2.24
N VAL A 105 2.19 -14.36 1.76
CA VAL A 105 1.23 -13.59 2.57
C VAL A 105 0.73 -14.44 3.73
N ARG A 106 0.75 -13.87 4.91
CA ARG A 106 0.30 -14.49 6.16
C ARG A 106 -1.04 -13.92 6.60
N GLY A 107 -1.62 -14.53 7.63
CA GLY A 107 -2.89 -14.07 8.19
C GLY A 107 -4.06 -14.91 7.72
N ASP A 108 -5.26 -14.42 8.01
CA ASP A 108 -6.53 -15.10 7.71
C ASP A 108 -7.34 -14.39 6.62
N GLY A 109 -6.72 -13.45 5.90
CA GLY A 109 -7.36 -12.74 4.81
C GLY A 109 -7.42 -13.56 3.52
N GLY A 110 -8.12 -13.02 2.52
CA GLY A 110 -8.32 -13.69 1.22
C GLY A 110 -7.05 -13.93 0.42
N ASP A 111 -5.97 -13.18 0.72
CA ASP A 111 -4.68 -13.31 0.02
C ASP A 111 -3.72 -14.27 0.71
N ALA A 112 -4.11 -14.88 1.85
CA ALA A 112 -3.24 -15.80 2.57
C ALA A 112 -2.74 -16.93 1.66
N GLY A 113 -1.44 -17.19 1.69
CA GLY A 113 -0.81 -18.21 0.87
C GLY A 113 -0.33 -17.73 -0.50
N LEU A 114 -0.76 -16.56 -0.96
CA LEU A 114 -0.24 -15.96 -2.20
C LEU A 114 1.19 -15.46 -1.97
N VAL A 115 1.95 -15.36 -3.06
CA VAL A 115 3.32 -14.80 -3.02
C VAL A 115 3.30 -13.40 -3.61
N PHE A 116 3.82 -12.44 -2.85
CA PHE A 116 3.99 -11.06 -3.30
C PHE A 116 5.45 -10.76 -3.56
N ALA A 117 5.73 -10.15 -4.72
CA ALA A 117 7.05 -9.62 -5.06
C ALA A 117 7.09 -8.16 -4.59
N CYS A 118 7.83 -7.91 -3.51
CA CYS A 118 7.94 -6.61 -2.87
C CYS A 118 9.16 -5.86 -3.39
N ARG A 119 9.03 -4.55 -3.58
CA ARG A 119 10.13 -3.67 -4.02
C ARG A 119 9.84 -2.23 -3.65
N PHE A 120 10.85 -1.39 -3.78
CA PHE A 120 10.70 0.06 -3.61
C PHE A 120 10.74 0.77 -4.96
N LEU A 121 9.84 1.74 -5.14
CA LEU A 121 9.82 2.59 -6.34
C LEU A 121 10.14 4.03 -5.95
N SER A 122 10.99 4.68 -6.73
CA SER A 122 11.32 6.10 -6.52
C SER A 122 10.10 6.97 -6.72
N LEU A 123 9.91 7.96 -5.85
CA LEU A 123 8.84 8.94 -5.97
C LEU A 123 9.32 10.18 -6.73
N PRO A 124 8.46 10.85 -7.52
CA PRO A 124 7.06 10.50 -7.77
C PRO A 124 6.92 9.31 -8.73
N LEU A 125 5.76 8.64 -8.64
CA LEU A 125 5.46 7.55 -9.57
C LEU A 125 5.16 8.10 -10.96
N GLY A 126 5.50 7.33 -12.00
CA GLY A 126 5.22 7.69 -13.39
C GLY A 126 3.89 7.15 -13.92
N TRP A 127 3.18 6.32 -13.14
CA TRP A 127 1.89 5.74 -13.50
C TRP A 127 1.10 5.41 -12.24
N PRO A 128 -0.25 5.29 -12.34
CA PRO A 128 -1.08 5.02 -11.17
C PRO A 128 -0.92 3.58 -10.66
N LEU A 129 -1.17 3.42 -9.36
CA LEU A 129 -1.26 2.12 -8.73
C LEU A 129 -2.66 1.52 -8.93
N ALA A 130 -2.79 0.21 -8.68
CA ALA A 130 -4.06 -0.48 -8.72
C ALA A 130 -5.05 0.17 -7.75
N ASP A 131 -6.35 0.16 -8.11
CA ASP A 131 -7.43 0.70 -7.29
C ASP A 131 -7.21 2.16 -6.87
N GLY A 132 -6.48 2.92 -7.66
CA GLY A 132 -6.20 4.33 -7.36
C GLY A 132 -5.45 4.55 -6.05
N GLN A 133 -4.67 3.58 -5.59
CA GLN A 133 -3.99 3.65 -4.29
C GLN A 133 -2.96 4.76 -4.20
N ASP A 134 -2.52 5.32 -5.32
CA ASP A 134 -1.57 6.44 -5.34
C ASP A 134 -2.22 7.82 -5.11
N ALA A 135 -3.55 7.88 -5.03
CA ALA A 135 -4.30 9.14 -5.03
C ALA A 135 -3.88 10.13 -3.94
N TRP A 136 -3.36 9.66 -2.82
CA TRP A 136 -3.07 10.48 -1.64
C TRP A 136 -1.58 10.75 -1.41
N LEU A 137 -0.70 10.27 -2.29
CA LEU A 137 0.75 10.50 -2.17
C LEU A 137 1.08 12.00 -2.13
N GLY A 138 0.39 12.79 -2.93
CA GLY A 138 0.59 14.25 -2.95
C GLY A 138 0.18 14.95 -1.65
N HIS A 139 -0.58 14.26 -0.77
CA HIS A 139 -0.94 14.79 0.55
C HIS A 139 0.16 14.56 1.60
N VAL A 140 1.10 13.64 1.32
CA VAL A 140 2.29 13.46 2.14
C VAL A 140 3.30 14.55 1.81
N ASP A 141 3.56 14.72 0.50
CA ASP A 141 4.43 15.74 -0.07
C ASP A 141 3.91 16.06 -1.47
N PRO A 142 3.62 17.34 -1.80
CA PRO A 142 3.10 17.69 -3.14
C PRO A 142 3.97 17.19 -4.29
N ARG A 143 5.28 17.02 -4.07
CA ARG A 143 6.22 16.51 -5.07
C ARG A 143 6.02 15.02 -5.35
N TRP A 144 5.27 14.31 -4.52
CA TRP A 144 5.05 12.86 -4.65
C TRP A 144 3.76 12.52 -5.40
N ALA A 145 2.99 13.52 -5.81
CA ALA A 145 1.82 13.28 -6.65
C ALA A 145 2.25 12.56 -7.93
N THR A 146 1.50 11.55 -8.33
CA THR A 146 1.79 10.78 -9.53
C THR A 146 1.85 11.71 -10.75
N VAL A 147 2.88 11.56 -11.58
CA VAL A 147 3.02 12.34 -12.81
C VAL A 147 2.08 11.76 -13.85
N THR A 148 1.05 12.55 -14.25
CA THR A 148 0.08 12.15 -15.26
C THR A 148 0.55 12.59 -16.64
N GLY A 149 0.22 11.80 -17.68
CA GLY A 149 0.52 12.13 -19.07
C GLY A 149 1.83 11.57 -19.59
N GLY A 150 2.58 10.81 -18.77
CA GLY A 150 3.75 10.07 -19.22
C GLY A 150 3.37 8.68 -19.71
N THR A 151 4.01 8.22 -20.77
CA THR A 151 3.92 6.81 -21.14
C THR A 151 4.72 6.00 -20.12
N PRO A 152 4.17 4.89 -19.58
CA PRO A 152 4.94 4.03 -18.69
C PRO A 152 6.22 3.58 -19.38
N HIS A 153 7.35 3.71 -18.70
CA HIS A 153 8.61 3.20 -19.25
C HIS A 153 8.52 1.68 -19.35
N ARG A 154 8.83 1.19 -20.53
CA ARG A 154 8.92 -0.24 -20.79
C ARG A 154 10.38 -0.64 -20.63
N ASP A 155 10.78 -0.83 -19.43
CA ASP A 155 12.11 -1.40 -19.18
C ASP A 155 11.95 -2.78 -18.57
#